data_45eadbfe3ef7b7fe0f76ec16c70e4871
#
_entry.id   45eadbfe3ef7b7fe0f76ec16c70e4871
#
_cell.length_a   1.000
_cell.length_b   1.000
_cell.length_c   1.000
_cell.angle_alpha   90.00
_cell.angle_beta   90.00
_cell.angle_gamma   90.00
#
_symmetry.space_group_name_H-M   'P 1'
#
loop_
_entity.id
_entity.type
_entity.pdbx_description
1 polymer ?
#
loop_
_entity_poly.entity_id
_entity_poly.type
_entity_poly.pdbx_seq_one_letter_code
_entity_poly.pdbx_strand_id
1 'polypeptide(L)'
;MVAHISKVFLIVLFCLGFLFAQNDLIIEKEVSSQTDDKKEKVNRVDKWFEIDKLQHFSYSCLISLGCQYVLVNKYDNSESKALPISTVLSFSAGLSKELNDSRGKNGFFSVKDMIANCAGLIIATAIINI
;
A
#
# COMPACT_ATOMS: atom_id res chain seq x y z
N MET A 1 7.08 -23.37 -17.45
CA MET A 1 6.08 -23.72 -16.41
C MET A 1 6.19 -22.85 -15.17
N VAL A 2 7.37 -22.54 -14.66
CA VAL A 2 7.60 -21.67 -13.48
C VAL A 2 7.08 -20.24 -13.70
N ALA A 3 7.23 -19.66 -14.88
CA ALA A 3 6.80 -18.30 -15.20
C ALA A 3 5.26 -18.11 -15.19
N HIS A 4 4.47 -19.16 -15.40
CA HIS A 4 3.01 -19.10 -15.32
C HIS A 4 2.50 -19.12 -13.88
N ILE A 5 3.13 -19.89 -13.01
CA ILE A 5 2.80 -19.99 -11.59
C ILE A 5 3.06 -18.65 -10.90
N SER A 6 4.17 -17.97 -11.25
CA SER A 6 4.50 -16.64 -10.73
C SER A 6 3.45 -15.58 -11.10
N LYS A 7 2.92 -15.61 -12.33
CA LYS A 7 1.89 -14.66 -12.78
C LYS A 7 0.55 -14.86 -12.05
N VAL A 8 0.13 -16.10 -11.87
CA VAL A 8 -1.11 -16.42 -11.15
C VAL A 8 -0.99 -16.03 -9.68
N PHE A 9 0.16 -16.30 -9.05
CA PHE A 9 0.42 -15.92 -7.68
C PHE A 9 0.39 -14.40 -7.48
N LEU A 10 0.95 -13.63 -8.41
CA LEU A 10 0.93 -12.16 -8.37
C LEU A 10 -0.48 -11.59 -8.54
N ILE A 11 -1.29 -12.16 -9.43
CA ILE A 11 -2.69 -11.77 -9.63
C ILE A 11 -3.51 -12.08 -8.38
N VAL A 12 -3.32 -13.26 -7.78
CA VAL A 12 -4.02 -13.65 -6.54
C VAL A 12 -3.67 -12.71 -5.39
N LEU A 13 -2.39 -12.36 -5.23
CA LEU A 13 -1.93 -11.40 -4.21
C LEU A 13 -2.52 -10.00 -4.45
N PHE A 14 -2.59 -9.55 -5.70
CA PHE A 14 -3.21 -8.27 -6.06
C PHE A 14 -4.72 -8.27 -5.77
N CYS A 15 -5.42 -9.37 -6.11
CA CYS A 15 -6.85 -9.52 -5.82
C CYS A 15 -7.12 -9.58 -4.32
N LEU A 16 -6.29 -10.27 -3.54
CA LEU A 16 -6.40 -10.31 -2.08
C LEU A 16 -6.20 -8.92 -1.48
N GLY A 17 -5.18 -8.17 -1.92
CA GLY A 17 -4.96 -6.79 -1.49
C GLY A 17 -6.16 -5.87 -1.80
N PHE A 18 -6.76 -6.04 -2.98
CA PHE A 18 -7.94 -5.27 -3.38
C PHE A 18 -9.19 -5.63 -2.55
N LEU A 19 -9.38 -6.91 -2.22
CA LEU A 19 -10.48 -7.36 -1.35
C LEU A 19 -10.35 -6.84 0.08
N PHE A 20 -9.13 -6.78 0.63
CA PHE A 20 -8.89 -6.17 1.94
C PHE A 20 -9.17 -4.66 1.94
N ALA A 21 -8.77 -3.95 0.88
CA ALA A 21 -9.05 -2.53 0.75
C ALA A 21 -10.56 -2.20 0.63
N GLN A 22 -11.36 -3.10 0.08
CA GLN A 22 -12.83 -2.92 0.01
C GLN A 22 -13.53 -3.16 1.35
N ASN A 23 -13.02 -4.05 2.18
CA ASN A 23 -13.61 -4.31 3.49
C ASN A 23 -13.51 -3.10 4.42
N ASP A 24 -12.42 -2.34 4.35
CA ASP A 24 -12.25 -1.12 5.15
C ASP A 24 -13.28 -0.04 4.77
N LEU A 25 -13.58 0.10 3.47
CA LEU A 25 -14.61 1.03 2.98
C LEU A 25 -16.04 0.66 3.43
N ILE A 26 -16.31 -0.63 3.62
CA ILE A 26 -17.63 -1.11 4.06
C ILE A 26 -17.78 -0.89 5.57
N ILE A 27 -16.75 -1.18 6.36
CA ILE A 27 -16.76 -1.00 7.82
C ILE A 27 -16.87 0.48 8.17
N GLU A 28 -16.16 1.36 7.46
CA GLU A 28 -16.23 2.81 7.68
C GLU A 28 -17.63 3.37 7.34
N LYS A 29 -18.32 2.80 6.36
CA LYS A 29 -19.66 3.20 5.95
C LYS A 29 -20.75 2.73 6.92
N GLU A 30 -20.63 1.56 7.51
CA GLU A 30 -21.56 1.04 8.52
C GLU A 30 -21.40 1.78 9.87
N VAL A 31 -20.18 2.08 10.28
CA VAL A 31 -19.92 2.85 11.50
C VAL A 31 -20.40 4.30 11.37
N SER A 32 -20.33 4.92 10.19
CA SER A 32 -20.81 6.28 9.96
C SER A 32 -22.34 6.41 9.91
N SER A 33 -23.06 5.31 9.66
CA SER A 33 -24.54 5.34 9.60
C SER A 33 -25.22 5.16 10.96
N GLN A 34 -24.49 4.77 12.00
CA GLN A 34 -25.05 4.53 13.35
C GLN A 34 -24.79 5.65 14.36
N THR A 35 -24.08 6.72 13.99
CA THR A 35 -23.77 7.81 14.93
C THR A 35 -24.13 9.19 14.36
N ASP A 36 -25.42 9.38 14.08
CA ASP A 36 -25.97 10.72 13.83
C ASP A 36 -26.53 11.32 15.13
N ASP A 37 -25.71 11.42 16.16
CA ASP A 37 -25.93 12.32 17.32
C ASP A 37 -24.73 12.25 18.30
N LYS A 38 -23.67 12.97 18.00
CA LYS A 38 -22.76 13.72 18.87
C LYS A 38 -21.47 14.01 18.12
N LYS A 39 -21.27 15.28 17.80
CA LYS A 39 -19.95 15.81 17.40
C LYS A 39 -18.97 15.73 18.58
N GLU A 40 -18.49 14.56 18.89
CA GLU A 40 -17.30 14.38 19.68
C GLU A 40 -16.11 14.33 18.74
N LYS A 41 -15.21 15.29 18.84
CA LYS A 41 -13.90 15.24 18.19
C LYS A 41 -13.21 13.99 18.72
N VAL A 42 -13.36 12.86 18.02
CA VAL A 42 -12.61 11.65 18.33
C VAL A 42 -11.14 11.98 18.08
N ASN A 43 -10.40 12.19 19.13
CA ASN A 43 -8.94 12.24 19.10
C ASN A 43 -8.46 10.84 18.66
N ARG A 44 -8.33 10.63 17.34
CA ARG A 44 -7.72 9.41 16.82
C ARG A 44 -6.27 9.39 17.27
N VAL A 45 -5.97 8.51 18.21
CA VAL A 45 -4.61 8.23 18.62
C VAL A 45 -4.01 7.29 17.59
N ASP A 46 -3.15 7.81 16.75
CA ASP A 46 -2.39 7.03 15.76
C ASP A 46 -1.46 6.03 16.48
N LYS A 47 -1.85 4.76 16.51
CA LYS A 47 -1.10 3.68 17.16
C LYS A 47 -0.12 3.04 16.19
N TRP A 48 1.06 2.62 16.68
CA TRP A 48 2.07 1.96 15.84
C TRP A 48 1.66 0.58 15.30
N PHE A 49 0.84 -0.15 16.06
CA PHE A 49 0.40 -1.50 15.70
C PHE A 49 -1.08 -1.51 15.28
N GLU A 50 -1.41 -0.70 14.30
CA GLU A 50 -2.70 -0.76 13.62
C GLU A 50 -2.58 -1.52 12.30
N ILE A 51 -3.69 -2.13 11.87
CA ILE A 51 -3.76 -2.90 10.62
C ILE A 51 -3.42 -2.03 9.41
N ASP A 52 -3.70 -0.73 9.49
CA ASP A 52 -3.41 0.26 8.48
C ASP A 52 -1.90 0.34 8.15
N LYS A 53 -1.02 0.34 9.16
CA LYS A 53 0.43 0.32 8.97
C LYS A 53 0.91 -0.96 8.27
N LEU A 54 0.30 -2.10 8.61
CA LEU A 54 0.60 -3.36 7.93
C LEU A 54 0.16 -3.32 6.46
N GLN A 55 -0.97 -2.68 6.17
CA GLN A 55 -1.43 -2.46 4.80
C GLN A 55 -0.47 -1.57 4.03
N HIS A 56 -0.07 -0.41 4.55
CA HIS A 56 0.91 0.48 3.93
C HIS A 56 2.23 -0.22 3.63
N PHE A 57 2.76 -0.96 4.59
CA PHE A 57 3.95 -1.79 4.40
C PHE A 57 3.78 -2.80 3.26
N SER A 58 2.69 -3.57 3.30
CA SER A 58 2.43 -4.64 2.33
C SER A 58 2.21 -4.09 0.93
N TYR A 59 1.42 -3.02 0.79
CA TYR A 59 1.15 -2.40 -0.51
C TYR A 59 2.41 -1.81 -1.13
N SER A 60 3.22 -1.10 -0.36
CA SER A 60 4.48 -0.55 -0.87
C SER A 60 5.42 -1.64 -1.35
N CYS A 61 5.55 -2.73 -0.59
CA CYS A 61 6.36 -3.87 -0.98
C CYS A 61 5.84 -4.50 -2.29
N LEU A 62 4.55 -4.82 -2.36
CA LEU A 62 3.94 -5.50 -3.51
C LEU A 62 3.94 -4.64 -4.78
N ILE A 63 3.64 -3.34 -4.66
CA ILE A 63 3.67 -2.42 -5.80
C ILE A 63 5.09 -2.31 -6.35
N SER A 64 6.11 -2.17 -5.48
CA SER A 64 7.50 -2.10 -5.90
C SER A 64 7.94 -3.37 -6.63
N LEU A 65 7.68 -4.55 -6.06
CA LEU A 65 8.00 -5.85 -6.67
C LEU A 65 7.25 -6.05 -8.00
N GLY A 66 5.97 -5.70 -8.05
CA GLY A 66 5.15 -5.81 -9.25
C GLY A 66 5.63 -4.89 -10.38
N CYS A 67 5.93 -3.62 -10.06
CA CYS A 67 6.50 -2.69 -11.03
C CYS A 67 7.88 -3.15 -11.52
N GLN A 68 8.75 -3.61 -10.63
CA GLN A 68 10.06 -4.17 -10.98
C GLN A 68 9.91 -5.34 -11.95
N TYR A 69 9.04 -6.28 -11.63
CA TYR A 69 8.77 -7.43 -12.50
C TYR A 69 8.32 -7.02 -13.90
N VAL A 70 7.40 -6.08 -14.00
CA VAL A 70 6.88 -5.58 -15.29
C VAL A 70 7.97 -4.86 -16.07
N LEU A 71 8.75 -3.99 -15.42
CA LEU A 71 9.81 -3.22 -16.08
C LEU A 71 10.92 -4.11 -16.63
N VAL A 72 11.32 -5.13 -15.88
CA VAL A 72 12.37 -6.05 -16.31
C VAL A 72 11.87 -7.04 -17.34
N ASN A 73 10.73 -7.71 -17.10
CA ASN A 73 10.31 -8.83 -17.93
C ASN A 73 9.45 -8.44 -19.13
N LYS A 74 8.84 -7.27 -19.12
CA LYS A 74 7.95 -6.85 -20.22
C LYS A 74 8.53 -5.70 -21.03
N TYR A 75 9.38 -4.87 -20.44
CA TYR A 75 10.02 -3.74 -21.11
C TYR A 75 11.53 -3.93 -21.31
N ASP A 76 12.06 -5.12 -21.03
CA ASP A 76 13.47 -5.49 -21.19
C ASP A 76 14.46 -4.51 -20.52
N ASN A 77 14.03 -3.86 -19.44
CA ASN A 77 14.94 -3.01 -18.66
C ASN A 77 15.88 -3.85 -17.82
N SER A 78 17.10 -3.39 -17.64
CA SER A 78 17.98 -3.99 -16.64
C SER A 78 17.45 -3.76 -15.23
N GLU A 79 17.65 -4.71 -14.32
CA GLU A 79 17.18 -4.64 -12.92
C GLU A 79 17.64 -3.36 -12.23
N SER A 80 18.89 -2.94 -12.46
CA SER A 80 19.47 -1.72 -11.89
C SER A 80 18.80 -0.43 -12.39
N LYS A 81 18.24 -0.41 -13.61
CA LYS A 81 17.48 0.73 -14.13
C LYS A 81 16.03 0.70 -13.68
N ALA A 82 15.45 -0.49 -13.56
CA ALA A 82 14.07 -0.67 -13.14
C ALA A 82 13.86 -0.37 -11.65
N LEU A 83 14.85 -0.68 -10.79
CA LEU A 83 14.76 -0.53 -9.36
C LEU A 83 14.40 0.89 -8.87
N PRO A 84 15.08 1.97 -9.30
CA PRO A 84 14.70 3.31 -8.87
C PRO A 84 13.31 3.70 -9.37
N ILE A 85 12.91 3.26 -10.56
CA ILE A 85 11.60 3.56 -11.14
C ILE A 85 10.50 2.87 -10.33
N SER A 86 10.64 1.58 -10.04
CA SER A 86 9.67 0.80 -9.27
C SER A 86 9.52 1.34 -7.84
N THR A 87 10.63 1.74 -7.22
CA THR A 87 10.66 2.34 -5.88
C THR A 87 9.94 3.69 -5.85
N VAL A 88 10.22 4.58 -6.82
CA VAL A 88 9.57 5.90 -6.91
C VAL A 88 8.08 5.78 -7.17
N LEU A 89 7.66 4.87 -8.07
CA LEU A 89 6.25 4.64 -8.36
C LEU A 89 5.50 4.14 -7.11
N SER A 90 6.08 3.19 -6.40
CA SER A 90 5.48 2.65 -5.18
C SER A 90 5.41 3.71 -4.06
N PHE A 91 6.48 4.49 -3.85
CA PHE A 91 6.49 5.58 -2.88
C PHE A 91 5.42 6.64 -3.21
N SER A 92 5.31 7.01 -4.49
CA SER A 92 4.33 7.99 -4.96
C SER A 92 2.88 7.51 -4.74
N ALA A 93 2.62 6.21 -4.91
CA ALA A 93 1.32 5.63 -4.64
C ALA A 93 0.96 5.73 -3.15
N GLY A 94 1.88 5.38 -2.25
CA GLY A 94 1.69 5.52 -0.81
C GLY A 94 1.48 6.97 -0.37
N LEU A 95 2.31 7.88 -0.89
CA LEU A 95 2.17 9.32 -0.61
C LEU A 95 0.84 9.87 -1.11
N SER A 96 0.38 9.47 -2.29
CA SER A 96 -0.90 9.90 -2.85
C SER A 96 -2.07 9.45 -1.99
N LYS A 97 -2.01 8.23 -1.42
CA LYS A 97 -3.02 7.75 -0.47
C LYS A 97 -3.05 8.65 0.76
N GLU A 98 -1.91 8.91 1.40
CA GLU A 98 -1.83 9.76 2.58
C GLU A 98 -2.35 11.19 2.33
N LEU A 99 -2.01 11.77 1.18
CA LEU A 99 -2.51 13.09 0.80
C LEU A 99 -4.04 13.09 0.56
N ASN A 100 -4.58 12.01 0.01
CA ASN A 100 -6.00 11.85 -0.17
C ASN A 100 -6.72 11.69 1.18
N ASP A 101 -6.19 10.86 2.05
CA ASP A 101 -6.74 10.60 3.39
C ASP A 101 -6.71 11.87 4.25
N SER A 102 -5.64 12.67 4.15
CA SER A 102 -5.53 13.95 4.87
C SER A 102 -6.55 15.00 4.41
N ARG A 103 -7.08 14.91 3.19
CA ARG A 103 -8.12 15.81 2.65
C ARG A 103 -9.53 15.45 3.09
N GLY A 104 -9.74 14.28 3.68
CA GLY A 104 -11.03 13.85 4.20
C GLY A 104 -11.53 14.75 5.33
N LYS A 105 -12.84 14.77 5.57
CA LYS A 105 -13.52 15.67 6.53
C LYS A 105 -12.97 15.56 7.99
N ASN A 106 -12.35 14.44 8.34
CA ASN A 106 -11.65 14.18 9.61
C ASN A 106 -10.28 13.52 9.37
N GLY A 107 -9.70 13.74 8.18
CA GLY A 107 -8.45 13.12 7.80
C GLY A 107 -7.24 13.80 8.45
N PHE A 108 -6.18 13.05 8.61
CA PHE A 108 -4.87 13.57 9.01
C PHE A 108 -3.78 12.82 8.25
N PHE A 109 -2.66 13.49 8.02
CA PHE A 109 -1.49 12.87 7.41
C PHE A 109 -0.73 12.06 8.47
N SER A 110 -0.59 10.76 8.26
CA SER A 110 0.12 9.89 9.19
C SER A 110 1.59 9.70 8.75
N VAL A 111 2.49 10.27 9.52
CA VAL A 111 3.94 10.06 9.34
C VAL A 111 4.30 8.57 9.57
N LYS A 112 3.57 7.88 10.46
CA LYS A 112 3.81 6.47 10.75
C LYS A 112 3.48 5.57 9.57
N ASP A 113 2.44 5.91 8.80
CA ASP A 113 2.07 5.18 7.60
C ASP A 113 3.12 5.39 6.49
N MET A 114 3.72 6.59 6.41
CA MET A 114 4.86 6.83 5.53
C MET A 114 6.11 6.04 5.95
N ILE A 115 6.35 5.87 7.25
CA ILE A 115 7.43 5.00 7.74
C ILE A 115 7.17 3.54 7.38
N ALA A 116 5.93 3.07 7.51
CA ALA A 116 5.53 1.73 7.10
C ALA A 116 5.72 1.52 5.58
N ASN A 117 5.35 2.51 4.75
CA ASN A 117 5.63 2.50 3.32
C ASN A 117 7.14 2.35 3.02
N CYS A 118 7.97 3.15 3.67
CA CYS A 118 9.43 3.07 3.50
C CYS A 118 9.98 1.71 3.92
N ALA A 119 9.50 1.12 5.01
CA ALA A 119 9.89 -0.22 5.44
C ALA A 119 9.53 -1.28 4.39
N GLY A 120 8.34 -1.20 3.78
CA GLY A 120 7.93 -2.06 2.68
C GLY A 120 8.85 -1.95 1.46
N LEU A 121 9.26 -0.73 1.10
CA LEU A 121 10.21 -0.49 0.01
C LEU A 121 11.60 -1.06 0.28
N ILE A 122 12.09 -0.96 1.52
CA ILE A 122 13.39 -1.54 1.92
C ILE A 122 13.35 -3.06 1.76
N ILE A 123 12.28 -3.71 2.20
CA ILE A 123 12.13 -5.16 2.03
C ILE A 123 12.02 -5.54 0.55
N ALA A 124 11.24 -4.82 -0.25
CA ALA A 124 11.16 -5.04 -1.70
C ALA A 124 12.53 -4.92 -2.37
N THR A 125 13.29 -3.87 -2.04
CA THR A 125 14.64 -3.66 -2.56
C THR A 125 15.59 -4.79 -2.15
N ALA A 126 15.52 -5.26 -0.92
CA ALA A 126 16.31 -6.39 -0.46
C ALA A 126 15.98 -7.68 -1.24
N ILE A 127 14.69 -7.95 -1.48
CA ILE A 127 14.24 -9.12 -2.27
C ILE A 127 14.73 -9.05 -3.72
N ILE A 128 14.74 -7.86 -4.33
CA ILE A 128 15.19 -7.67 -5.72
C ILE A 128 16.71 -7.90 -5.85
N ASN A 129 17.47 -7.59 -4.83
CA ASN A 129 18.94 -7.68 -4.86
C ASN A 129 19.51 -9.05 -4.40
N ILE A 130 18.67 -10.00 -4.00
CA ILE A 130 19.07 -11.39 -3.66
C ILE A 130 19.09 -12.25 -4.92
#